data_50492b69136a61109bf0711f929728df
#
_entry.id   50492b69136a61109bf0711f929728df
#
_cell.length_a   1.000
_cell.length_b   1.000
_cell.length_c   1.000
_cell.angle_alpha   90.00
_cell.angle_beta   90.00
_cell.angle_gamma   90.00
#
_symmetry.space_group_name_H-M   'P 1'
#
loop_
_entity.id
_entity.type
_entity.pdbx_description
1 polymer ?
#
loop_
_entity_poly.entity_id
_entity_poly.type
_entity_poly.pdbx_seq_one_letter_code
_entity_poly.pdbx_strand_id
1 'polypeptide(L)'
;MDISEKIRLVKEVGEEIIEEKELFGLFSEKMNPVAYDGFEPSGNIHLAQGLLRAINVNKLTKTGIVFKFWVADWFALMNNKMDGDLDKIRDVGEYFIEVWKASGMKMGNVKFLWASEHMNKEYWLRTIKIARMNSVQ
;
A
#
# COMPACT_ATOMS: atom_id res chain seq x y z
N MET A 1 -16.13 -1.90 -17.72
CA MET A 1 -15.06 -0.87 -17.93
C MET A 1 -14.06 -1.46 -18.89
N ASP A 2 -13.77 -0.80 -19.98
CA ASP A 2 -12.76 -1.20 -20.94
C ASP A 2 -11.34 -0.90 -20.45
N ILE A 3 -10.32 -1.43 -21.14
CA ILE A 3 -8.92 -1.30 -20.72
C ILE A 3 -8.44 0.15 -20.82
N SER A 4 -8.87 0.90 -21.82
CA SER A 4 -8.48 2.30 -22.02
C SER A 4 -8.99 3.18 -20.88
N GLU A 5 -10.22 2.95 -20.42
CA GLU A 5 -10.79 3.66 -19.28
C GLU A 5 -10.06 3.29 -17.95
N LYS A 6 -9.67 2.02 -17.78
CA LYS A 6 -8.86 1.60 -16.63
C LYS A 6 -7.50 2.31 -16.58
N ILE A 7 -6.81 2.35 -17.73
CA ILE A 7 -5.51 3.04 -17.85
C ILE A 7 -5.68 4.52 -17.56
N ARG A 8 -6.72 5.17 -18.07
CA ARG A 8 -7.00 6.58 -17.80
C ARG A 8 -7.13 6.84 -16.28
N LEU A 9 -7.86 6.01 -15.56
CA LEU A 9 -8.03 6.15 -14.10
C LEU A 9 -6.70 5.96 -13.34
N VAL A 10 -5.85 5.03 -13.77
CA VAL A 10 -4.51 4.86 -13.19
C VAL A 10 -3.66 6.11 -13.42
N LYS A 11 -3.69 6.67 -14.61
CA LYS A 11 -2.96 7.91 -14.97
C LYS A 11 -3.43 9.14 -14.18
N GLU A 12 -4.67 9.18 -13.75
CA GLU A 12 -5.19 10.26 -12.89
C GLU A 12 -4.67 10.19 -11.44
N VAL A 13 -4.12 9.05 -11.03
CA VAL A 13 -3.62 8.84 -9.65
C VAL A 13 -2.11 9.03 -9.59
N GLY A 14 -1.37 8.55 -10.59
CA GLY A 14 0.09 8.62 -10.62
C GLY A 14 0.59 9.96 -11.16
N GLU A 15 1.54 10.58 -10.48
CA GLU A 15 2.30 11.73 -11.03
C GLU A 15 3.19 11.29 -12.18
N GLU A 16 3.77 10.08 -12.07
CA GLU A 16 4.66 9.48 -13.05
C GLU A 16 4.30 8.01 -13.27
N ILE A 17 4.40 7.55 -14.51
CA ILE A 17 4.27 6.14 -14.87
C ILE A 17 5.51 5.76 -15.67
N ILE A 18 6.37 4.94 -15.07
CA ILE A 18 7.67 4.57 -15.64
C ILE A 18 7.49 3.79 -16.96
N GLU A 19 6.59 2.79 -16.98
CA GLU A 19 6.34 1.93 -18.14
C GLU A 19 4.84 1.88 -18.47
N GLU A 20 4.32 2.97 -19.05
CA GLU A 20 2.89 3.11 -19.36
C GLU A 20 2.37 1.99 -20.27
N LYS A 21 3.17 1.54 -21.25
CA LYS A 21 2.79 0.47 -22.19
C LYS A 21 2.57 -0.88 -21.52
N GLU A 22 3.14 -1.12 -20.34
CA GLU A 22 2.91 -2.34 -19.57
C GLU A 22 1.51 -2.38 -18.94
N LEU A 23 0.86 -1.24 -18.74
CA LEU A 23 -0.50 -1.18 -18.18
C LEU A 23 -1.51 -1.89 -19.08
N PHE A 24 -1.35 -1.81 -20.39
CA PHE A 24 -2.24 -2.50 -21.32
C PHE A 24 -2.10 -4.02 -21.16
N GLY A 25 -0.87 -4.53 -21.16
CA GLY A 25 -0.58 -5.95 -20.90
C GLY A 25 -1.14 -6.41 -19.56
N LEU A 26 -0.86 -5.65 -18.49
CA LEU A 26 -1.32 -5.96 -17.15
C LEU A 26 -2.85 -6.14 -17.08
N PHE A 27 -3.63 -5.22 -17.64
CA PHE A 27 -5.09 -5.29 -17.62
C PHE A 27 -5.68 -6.28 -18.62
N SER A 28 -4.91 -6.67 -19.66
CA SER A 28 -5.31 -7.71 -20.61
C SER A 28 -5.14 -9.11 -20.02
N GLU A 29 -4.07 -9.31 -19.26
CA GLU A 29 -3.70 -10.62 -18.71
C GLU A 29 -4.33 -10.90 -17.35
N LYS A 30 -4.57 -9.87 -16.53
CA LYS A 30 -5.05 -10.01 -15.14
C LYS A 30 -6.39 -9.32 -14.94
N MET A 31 -7.38 -10.10 -14.55
CA MET A 31 -8.70 -9.58 -14.17
C MET A 31 -8.62 -8.67 -12.93
N ASN A 32 -7.83 -9.06 -11.93
CA ASN A 32 -7.65 -8.35 -10.66
C ASN A 32 -6.16 -8.14 -10.39
N PRO A 33 -5.53 -7.17 -11.07
CA PRO A 33 -4.13 -6.83 -10.77
C PRO A 33 -3.98 -6.34 -9.33
N VAL A 34 -2.79 -6.45 -8.77
CA VAL A 34 -2.48 -6.00 -7.42
C VAL A 34 -1.67 -4.71 -7.49
N ALA A 35 -2.11 -3.71 -6.77
CA ALA A 35 -1.32 -2.53 -6.43
C ALA A 35 -1.01 -2.54 -4.94
N TYR A 36 0.08 -1.89 -4.52
CA TYR A 36 0.40 -1.72 -3.12
C TYR A 36 1.01 -0.35 -2.84
N ASP A 37 0.86 0.08 -1.60
CA ASP A 37 1.50 1.27 -1.03
C ASP A 37 1.83 0.98 0.43
N GLY A 38 2.95 1.50 0.91
CA GLY A 38 3.40 1.32 2.29
C GLY A 38 3.30 2.61 3.10
N PHE A 39 3.00 2.47 4.39
CA PHE A 39 3.07 3.59 5.31
C PHE A 39 3.54 3.15 6.69
N GLU A 40 4.28 4.03 7.36
CA GLU A 40 4.64 3.89 8.77
C GLU A 40 3.58 4.58 9.63
N PRO A 41 2.92 3.88 10.56
CA PRO A 41 2.04 4.52 11.52
C PRO A 41 2.83 5.50 12.40
N SER A 42 2.55 6.80 12.27
CA SER A 42 3.27 7.83 13.01
C SER A 42 2.43 9.10 13.18
N GLY A 43 2.05 9.39 14.41
CA GLY A 43 1.32 10.62 14.76
C GLY A 43 -0.09 10.73 14.14
N ASN A 44 -0.52 11.95 13.87
CA ASN A 44 -1.85 12.22 13.33
C ASN A 44 -1.83 12.24 11.81
N ILE A 45 -2.86 11.67 11.19
CA ILE A 45 -3.05 11.74 9.75
C ILE A 45 -3.46 13.15 9.32
N HIS A 46 -2.78 13.70 8.31
CA HIS A 46 -3.18 14.97 7.71
C HIS A 46 -4.41 14.79 6.82
N LEU A 47 -5.24 15.84 6.72
CA LEU A 47 -6.45 15.83 5.91
C LEU A 47 -6.19 15.36 4.47
N ALA A 48 -5.12 15.84 3.84
CA ALA A 48 -4.74 15.42 2.50
C ALA A 48 -4.41 13.92 2.43
N GLN A 49 -3.68 13.38 3.40
CA GLN A 49 -3.36 11.96 3.47
C GLN A 49 -4.62 11.10 3.67
N GLY A 50 -5.57 11.57 4.49
CA GLY A 50 -6.84 10.88 4.69
C GLY A 50 -7.70 10.90 3.44
N LEU A 51 -8.08 12.10 2.99
CA LEU A 51 -9.06 12.28 1.92
C LEU A 51 -8.50 11.92 0.53
N LEU A 52 -7.33 12.46 0.16
CA LEU A 52 -6.76 12.24 -1.18
C LEU A 52 -6.42 10.75 -1.39
N ARG A 53 -5.89 10.08 -0.37
CA ARG A 53 -5.60 8.64 -0.45
C ARG A 53 -6.88 7.83 -0.63
N ALA A 54 -7.97 8.15 0.07
CA ALA A 54 -9.27 7.50 -0.11
C ALA A 54 -9.80 7.69 -1.55
N ILE A 55 -9.71 8.90 -2.11
CA ILE A 55 -10.13 9.21 -3.48
C ILE A 55 -9.29 8.40 -4.48
N ASN A 56 -7.98 8.40 -4.35
CA ASN A 56 -7.07 7.73 -5.29
C ASN A 56 -7.22 6.21 -5.24
N VAL A 57 -7.30 5.61 -4.05
CA VAL A 57 -7.55 4.18 -3.89
C VAL A 57 -8.89 3.77 -4.47
N ASN A 58 -9.93 4.60 -4.30
CA ASN A 58 -11.23 4.35 -4.91
C ASN A 58 -11.18 4.36 -6.45
N LYS A 59 -10.37 5.25 -7.07
CA LYS A 59 -10.15 5.24 -8.52
C LYS A 59 -9.47 3.95 -8.97
N LEU A 60 -8.41 3.54 -8.27
CA LEU A 60 -7.67 2.32 -8.60
C LEU A 60 -8.53 1.06 -8.42
N THR A 61 -9.22 0.91 -7.30
CA THR A 61 -10.06 -0.26 -7.03
C THR A 61 -11.27 -0.36 -7.96
N LYS A 62 -11.76 0.78 -8.49
CA LYS A 62 -12.81 0.81 -9.52
C LYS A 62 -12.38 0.12 -10.82
N THR A 63 -11.08 0.04 -11.10
CA THR A 63 -10.55 -0.67 -12.29
C THR A 63 -10.49 -2.19 -12.12
N GLY A 64 -10.81 -2.72 -10.95
CA GLY A 64 -10.66 -4.12 -10.58
C GLY A 64 -9.34 -4.43 -9.86
N ILE A 65 -8.50 -3.43 -9.63
CA ILE A 65 -7.28 -3.58 -8.82
C ILE A 65 -7.64 -3.97 -7.39
N VAL A 66 -6.92 -4.97 -6.86
CA VAL A 66 -6.86 -5.24 -5.43
C VAL A 66 -5.73 -4.41 -4.83
N PHE A 67 -6.09 -3.44 -3.99
CA PHE A 67 -5.13 -2.55 -3.36
C PHE A 67 -4.69 -3.09 -2.01
N LYS A 68 -3.37 -3.21 -1.80
CA LYS A 68 -2.78 -3.70 -0.55
C LYS A 68 -2.02 -2.56 0.12
N PHE A 69 -2.45 -2.18 1.32
CA PHE A 69 -1.65 -1.33 2.19
C PHE A 69 -0.69 -2.19 3.00
N TRP A 70 0.59 -1.87 2.90
CA TRP A 70 1.61 -2.42 3.80
C TRP A 70 1.71 -1.52 5.03
N VAL A 71 1.18 -2.00 6.15
CA VAL A 71 1.26 -1.30 7.43
C VAL A 71 2.61 -1.63 8.05
N ALA A 72 3.55 -0.70 7.93
CA ALA A 72 4.96 -0.89 8.27
C ALA A 72 5.22 -0.64 9.78
N ASP A 73 4.52 -1.38 10.66
CA ASP A 73 4.60 -1.24 12.11
C ASP A 73 6.01 -1.53 12.68
N TRP A 74 6.66 -2.60 12.22
CA TRP A 74 8.04 -2.89 12.63
C TRP A 74 9.04 -1.87 12.09
N PHE A 75 8.81 -1.31 10.92
CA PHE A 75 9.67 -0.24 10.39
C PHE A 75 9.46 1.07 11.16
N ALA A 76 8.23 1.37 11.55
CA ALA A 76 7.93 2.48 12.44
C ALA A 76 8.64 2.33 13.80
N LEU A 77 8.65 1.12 14.36
CA LEU A 77 9.40 0.79 15.58
C LEU A 77 10.91 1.02 15.38
N MET A 78 11.50 0.50 14.28
CA MET A 78 12.91 0.70 13.96
C MET A 78 13.28 2.18 13.80
N ASN A 79 12.37 2.98 13.27
CA ASN A 79 12.53 4.42 13.09
C ASN A 79 12.12 5.25 14.32
N ASN A 80 11.97 4.60 15.47
CA ASN A 80 11.62 5.21 16.75
C ASN A 80 10.35 6.08 16.69
N LYS A 81 9.37 5.73 15.84
CA LYS A 81 8.07 6.40 15.83
C LYS A 81 7.34 6.11 17.13
N MET A 82 6.52 7.05 17.58
CA MET A 82 5.76 6.92 18.83
C MET A 82 6.63 6.52 20.04
N ASP A 83 7.86 7.06 20.12
CA ASP A 83 8.86 6.75 21.16
C ASP A 83 9.26 5.26 21.22
N GLY A 84 9.14 4.54 20.10
CA GLY A 84 9.45 3.11 20.03
C GLY A 84 8.44 2.21 20.75
N ASP A 85 7.23 2.70 20.99
CA ASP A 85 6.14 1.95 21.60
C ASP A 85 5.30 1.25 20.52
N LEU A 86 5.44 -0.07 20.43
CA LEU A 86 4.77 -0.87 19.39
C LEU A 86 3.25 -0.86 19.54
N ASP A 87 2.74 -0.84 20.76
CA ASP A 87 1.29 -0.82 20.99
C ASP A 87 0.69 0.51 20.50
N LYS A 88 1.34 1.64 20.81
CA LYS A 88 0.96 2.94 20.26
C LYS A 88 1.06 3.01 18.73
N ILE A 89 2.11 2.41 18.15
CA ILE A 89 2.26 2.33 16.69
C ILE A 89 1.08 1.57 16.08
N ARG A 90 0.65 0.47 16.68
CA ARG A 90 -0.51 -0.30 16.23
C ARG A 90 -1.80 0.50 16.36
N ASP A 91 -2.02 1.15 17.48
CA ASP A 91 -3.19 2.02 17.69
C ASP A 91 -3.27 3.12 16.63
N VAL A 92 -2.13 3.75 16.30
CA VAL A 92 -2.05 4.75 15.23
C VAL A 92 -2.33 4.14 13.85
N GLY A 93 -1.87 2.93 13.59
CA GLY A 93 -2.17 2.22 12.35
C GLY A 93 -3.66 1.94 12.19
N GLU A 94 -4.32 1.44 13.23
CA GLU A 94 -5.78 1.25 13.26
C GLU A 94 -6.53 2.58 13.11
N TYR A 95 -6.09 3.63 13.79
CA TYR A 95 -6.64 4.97 13.63
C TYR A 95 -6.59 5.44 12.15
N PHE A 96 -5.48 5.23 11.44
CA PHE A 96 -5.38 5.58 10.02
C PHE A 96 -6.40 4.82 9.17
N ILE A 97 -6.56 3.53 9.42
CA ILE A 97 -7.53 2.68 8.74
C ILE A 97 -8.97 3.22 8.94
N GLU A 98 -9.31 3.58 10.17
CA GLU A 98 -10.64 4.12 10.49
C GLU A 98 -10.85 5.51 9.85
N VAL A 99 -9.83 6.37 9.81
CA VAL A 99 -9.90 7.66 9.11
C VAL A 99 -10.16 7.46 7.62
N TRP A 100 -9.50 6.50 6.96
CA TRP A 100 -9.74 6.22 5.54
C TRP A 100 -11.14 5.68 5.29
N LYS A 101 -11.64 4.79 6.15
CA LYS A 101 -13.05 4.34 6.10
C LYS A 101 -14.01 5.52 6.21
N ALA A 102 -13.82 6.38 7.22
CA ALA A 102 -14.63 7.58 7.45
C ALA A 102 -14.54 8.59 6.29
N SER A 103 -13.37 8.66 5.61
CA SER A 103 -13.16 9.47 4.41
C SER A 103 -13.80 8.89 3.14
N GLY A 104 -14.52 7.78 3.25
CA GLY A 104 -15.24 7.16 2.13
C GLY A 104 -14.42 6.20 1.27
N MET A 105 -13.31 5.65 1.78
CA MET A 105 -12.59 4.57 1.11
C MET A 105 -13.43 3.31 1.03
N LYS A 106 -13.61 2.77 -0.19
CA LYS A 106 -14.38 1.55 -0.45
C LYS A 106 -13.54 0.32 -0.16
N MET A 107 -13.83 -0.39 0.93
CA MET A 107 -12.99 -1.47 1.44
C MET A 107 -13.07 -2.80 0.67
N GLY A 108 -14.01 -2.98 -0.25
CA GLY A 108 -14.24 -4.28 -0.94
C GLY A 108 -13.00 -4.88 -1.63
N ASN A 109 -12.15 -4.05 -2.21
CA ASN A 109 -10.91 -4.45 -2.87
C ASN A 109 -9.66 -3.88 -2.17
N VAL A 110 -9.75 -3.54 -0.89
CA VAL A 110 -8.63 -3.02 -0.09
C VAL A 110 -8.25 -4.04 0.98
N LYS A 111 -6.96 -4.24 1.17
CA LYS A 111 -6.41 -5.13 2.22
C LYS A 111 -5.32 -4.37 2.98
N PHE A 112 -5.28 -4.53 4.30
CA PHE A 112 -4.21 -4.05 5.16
C PHE A 112 -3.36 -5.24 5.60
N LEU A 113 -2.06 -5.15 5.36
CA LEU A 113 -1.08 -6.20 5.65
C LEU A 113 -0.06 -5.63 6.64
N TRP A 114 -0.10 -6.08 7.88
CA TRP A 114 0.83 -5.67 8.92
C TRP A 114 2.18 -6.35 8.75
N ALA A 115 3.27 -5.58 8.80
CA ALA A 115 4.62 -6.12 8.63
C ALA A 115 4.90 -7.19 9.68
N SER A 116 4.53 -6.95 10.94
CA SER A 116 4.69 -7.89 12.06
C SER A 116 4.00 -9.25 11.84
N GLU A 117 2.94 -9.29 11.05
CA GLU A 117 2.18 -10.53 10.78
C GLU A 117 2.68 -11.26 9.52
N HIS A 118 3.21 -10.51 8.55
CA HIS A 118 3.57 -11.04 7.23
C HIS A 118 5.06 -11.30 7.06
N MET A 119 5.94 -10.67 7.87
CA MET A 119 7.38 -10.92 7.85
C MET A 119 7.74 -12.20 8.64
N ASN A 120 7.20 -13.31 8.16
CA ASN A 120 7.37 -14.63 8.75
C ASN A 120 8.73 -15.27 8.38
N LYS A 121 8.95 -16.52 8.81
CA LYS A 121 10.19 -17.27 8.55
C LYS A 121 10.51 -17.39 7.05
N GLU A 122 9.50 -17.57 6.20
CA GLU A 122 9.70 -17.69 4.75
C GLU A 122 10.16 -16.36 4.15
N TYR A 123 9.56 -15.24 4.56
CA TYR A 123 9.98 -13.90 4.18
C TYR A 123 11.45 -13.66 4.53
N TRP A 124 11.85 -13.93 5.77
CA TRP A 124 13.23 -13.74 6.22
C TRP A 124 14.21 -14.65 5.48
N LEU A 125 13.84 -15.89 5.21
CA LEU A 125 14.69 -16.81 4.44
C LEU A 125 14.93 -16.29 3.01
N ARG A 126 13.89 -15.73 2.37
CA ARG A 126 14.03 -15.11 1.04
C ARG A 126 14.92 -13.87 1.10
N THR A 127 14.72 -13.00 2.09
CA THR A 127 15.53 -11.81 2.33
C THR A 127 17.01 -12.15 2.49
N ILE A 128 17.33 -13.16 3.32
CA ILE A 128 18.71 -13.63 3.53
C ILE A 128 19.31 -14.18 2.23
N LYS A 129 18.55 -14.94 1.44
CA LYS A 129 19.02 -15.45 0.15
C LYS A 129 19.35 -14.31 -0.82
N ILE A 130 18.51 -13.28 -0.89
CA ILE A 130 18.73 -12.10 -1.75
C ILE A 130 19.95 -11.31 -1.24
N ALA A 131 20.02 -11.03 0.07
CA ALA A 131 21.15 -10.32 0.67
C ALA A 131 22.49 -11.02 0.41
N ARG A 132 22.51 -12.36 0.47
CA ARG A 132 23.72 -13.14 0.15
C ARG A 132 24.20 -12.95 -1.30
N MET A 133 23.29 -12.66 -2.23
CA MET A 133 23.60 -12.49 -3.66
C MET A 133 24.05 -11.06 -4.00
N ASN A 134 23.90 -10.12 -3.06
CA ASN A 134 24.21 -8.71 -3.26
C ASN A 134 25.26 -8.27 -2.23
N SER A 135 26.34 -7.68 -2.69
CA SER A 135 27.30 -7.00 -1.82
C SER A 135 26.87 -5.55 -1.61
N VAL A 136 26.98 -5.04 -0.38
CA VAL A 136 26.92 -3.60 -0.12
C VAL A 136 28.29 -3.04 -0.48
N GLN A 137 28.36 -2.23 -1.52
CA GLN A 137 29.56 -1.44 -1.86
C GLN A 137 29.54 -0.13 -1.09
#